data_4266e2c3f9db3c4ad9a22b394239bd33
#
_entry.id   4266e2c3f9db3c4ad9a22b394239bd33
#
_cell.length_a   1.000
_cell.length_b   1.000
_cell.length_c   1.000
_cell.angle_alpha   90.00
_cell.angle_beta   90.00
_cell.angle_gamma   90.00
#
_symmetry.space_group_name_H-M   'P 1'
#
loop_
_entity.id
_entity.type
_entity.pdbx_description
1 polymer ?
#
loop_
_entity_poly.entity_id
_entity_poly.type
_entity_poly.pdbx_seq_one_letter_code
_entity_poly.pdbx_strand_id
1 'polypeptide(L)'
;MRTRSREEAASLMAGLDFFLEGEEGRSLLRGKRVGLLCNPASVTLDFVPAPQALLAAGVDVRVLFGPEHGLTGAAQDMEAVGPGEPSRLPVISLYGETEADLAPRPEHLADLDAVVCDLPDVGSRYYTFVWSIALVMRECAKLKIPVVVLDRPNPLGGEAIEGNLPEAPCLSFVGLYPVPVRHGMTPGEIARWTNATQGFGCDLTVVPLRKDGRAPTRREIAETPAWVLPSPNMPTPETALVYPGACLVEGTNLSEGRGTTRPFELLGAPWLDADEAAERANALALPGVLFRPHVFIPTFQKQAGQTCGGVQAHVTDAAAFRPYETYLRLLKVLRDMDPVRFQWRTETYEYRDDMPAIDLLTGTPTYRKLVDAGEPLDAWVETFREDEARFAEDRRPHLLYSTRRNSPVVLLVTGAHESGKTTVAVQIIEALAKEGLRVGSLKHTDHEYETDVEGKDSQRHHAAGAEPAVLVAGRRSAVHRRWESSASDPSTGAAGARQAPPLSVFLEGEYGLRDCDVVVVEGYRGESGYPKIEVCRAATGRAPLGENDPNVVAVVTDRPTAHASSIPRFSFEKTPDSLLLFLRKSRVFNP
;
A
#
# COMPACT_ATOMS: atom_id res chain seq x y z
N MET A 1 -29.64 9.17 4.90
CA MET A 1 -28.44 8.32 5.03
C MET A 1 -28.92 6.86 5.06
N ARG A 2 -28.56 6.05 4.05
CA ARG A 2 -28.78 4.59 4.11
C ARG A 2 -27.78 4.01 5.14
N THR A 3 -28.26 3.22 6.08
CA THR A 3 -27.38 2.41 6.94
C THR A 3 -26.76 1.33 6.06
N ARG A 4 -25.42 1.41 5.86
CA ARG A 4 -24.66 0.41 5.10
C ARG A 4 -24.91 -1.00 5.63
N SER A 5 -25.02 -1.97 4.74
CA SER A 5 -25.06 -3.38 5.09
C SER A 5 -23.72 -3.83 5.71
N ARG A 6 -23.71 -4.99 6.40
CA ARG A 6 -22.49 -5.50 7.05
C ARG A 6 -21.35 -5.84 6.05
N GLU A 7 -21.70 -6.15 4.78
CA GLU A 7 -20.74 -6.39 3.69
C GLU A 7 -20.13 -5.07 3.17
N GLU A 8 -20.90 -3.98 3.16
CA GLU A 8 -20.41 -2.63 2.81
C GLU A 8 -19.44 -2.05 3.87
N ALA A 9 -19.54 -2.49 5.14
CA ALA A 9 -18.64 -2.05 6.20
C ALA A 9 -17.24 -2.66 6.12
N ALA A 10 -17.05 -3.78 5.39
CA ALA A 10 -15.77 -4.47 5.20
C ALA A 10 -14.93 -3.89 4.04
N SER A 11 -15.47 -2.95 3.26
CA SER A 11 -14.76 -2.36 2.12
C SER A 11 -13.74 -1.31 2.56
N LEU A 12 -12.68 -1.15 1.77
CA LEU A 12 -11.71 -0.07 1.96
C LEU A 12 -12.40 1.28 1.72
N MET A 13 -12.33 2.16 2.72
CA MET A 13 -12.89 3.50 2.71
C MET A 13 -11.81 4.50 2.32
N ALA A 14 -12.05 5.30 1.29
CA ALA A 14 -11.16 6.38 0.90
C ALA A 14 -11.20 7.55 1.91
N GLY A 15 -10.19 8.41 1.86
CA GLY A 15 -10.10 9.59 2.72
C GLY A 15 -11.32 10.50 2.62
N LEU A 16 -11.93 10.64 1.41
CA LEU A 16 -13.17 11.39 1.22
C LEU A 16 -14.32 10.84 2.06
N ASP A 17 -14.57 9.53 2.01
CA ASP A 17 -15.66 8.90 2.76
C ASP A 17 -15.43 9.04 4.27
N PHE A 18 -14.19 8.82 4.72
CA PHE A 18 -13.83 8.98 6.13
C PHE A 18 -13.98 10.43 6.61
N PHE A 19 -13.59 11.40 5.78
CA PHE A 19 -13.80 12.83 6.04
C PHE A 19 -15.29 13.15 6.22
N LEU A 20 -16.16 12.60 5.38
CA LEU A 20 -17.60 12.88 5.41
C LEU A 20 -18.31 12.22 6.60
N GLU A 21 -17.86 11.05 7.06
CA GLU A 21 -18.46 10.35 8.20
C GLU A 21 -18.13 11.01 9.54
N GLY A 22 -16.92 11.59 9.69
CA GLY A 22 -16.39 12.09 10.95
C GLY A 22 -16.66 13.59 11.19
N GLU A 23 -17.05 13.95 12.42
CA GLU A 23 -17.09 15.36 12.84
C GLU A 23 -15.67 15.96 12.88
N GLU A 24 -14.67 15.16 13.23
CA GLU A 24 -13.27 15.54 13.26
C GLU A 24 -12.77 15.98 11.88
N GLY A 25 -13.05 15.17 10.84
CA GLY A 25 -12.72 15.51 9.45
C GLY A 25 -13.38 16.83 9.01
N ARG A 26 -14.70 16.95 9.21
CA ARG A 26 -15.46 18.15 8.84
C ARG A 26 -15.01 19.40 9.58
N SER A 27 -14.51 19.27 10.81
CA SER A 27 -13.99 20.40 11.59
C SER A 27 -12.76 21.07 10.97
N LEU A 28 -11.96 20.33 10.20
CA LEU A 28 -10.77 20.84 9.49
C LEU A 28 -11.11 21.98 8.52
N LEU A 29 -12.30 21.93 7.90
CA LEU A 29 -12.71 22.85 6.84
C LEU A 29 -13.87 23.76 7.25
N ARG A 30 -14.33 23.69 8.50
CA ARG A 30 -15.47 24.49 8.97
C ARG A 30 -15.19 25.98 8.86
N GLY A 31 -16.06 26.69 8.10
CA GLY A 31 -15.97 28.14 7.90
C GLY A 31 -14.82 28.60 6.99
N LYS A 32 -14.12 27.66 6.34
CA LYS A 32 -13.03 27.95 5.41
C LYS A 32 -13.54 28.00 3.96
N ARG A 33 -13.04 28.94 3.18
CA ARG A 33 -13.20 29.01 1.73
C ARG A 33 -12.21 28.04 1.09
N VAL A 34 -12.70 27.08 0.36
CA VAL A 34 -11.92 25.90 -0.07
C VAL A 34 -11.76 25.85 -1.59
N GLY A 35 -10.53 25.66 -2.05
CA GLY A 35 -10.24 25.17 -3.41
C GLY A 35 -10.18 23.63 -3.40
N LEU A 36 -10.72 22.98 -4.42
CA LEU A 36 -10.72 21.53 -4.54
C LEU A 36 -10.02 21.08 -5.81
N LEU A 37 -8.90 20.36 -5.65
CA LEU A 37 -8.24 19.63 -6.73
C LEU A 37 -8.86 18.24 -6.82
N CYS A 38 -9.52 17.95 -7.94
CA CYS A 38 -10.23 16.68 -8.17
C CYS A 38 -10.36 16.36 -9.65
N ASN A 39 -10.79 15.13 -9.95
CA ASN A 39 -11.11 14.65 -11.29
C ASN A 39 -12.41 13.81 -11.28
N PRO A 40 -12.87 13.23 -12.40
CA PRO A 40 -14.10 12.42 -12.43
C PRO A 40 -14.09 11.19 -11.55
N ALA A 41 -12.92 10.65 -11.22
CA ALA A 41 -12.80 9.50 -10.32
C ALA A 41 -12.72 9.87 -8.84
N SER A 42 -12.75 11.17 -8.51
CA SER A 42 -12.88 11.70 -7.16
C SER A 42 -14.33 11.55 -6.69
N VAL A 43 -14.69 10.35 -6.28
CA VAL A 43 -16.06 9.99 -5.86
C VAL A 43 -16.06 9.29 -4.50
N THR A 44 -17.21 9.33 -3.83
CA THR A 44 -17.50 8.50 -2.64
C THR A 44 -17.72 7.04 -3.03
N LEU A 45 -17.82 6.14 -2.05
CA LEU A 45 -18.21 4.74 -2.27
C LEU A 45 -19.61 4.59 -2.89
N ASP A 46 -20.49 5.60 -2.77
CA ASP A 46 -21.78 5.65 -3.42
C ASP A 46 -21.75 6.38 -4.79
N PHE A 47 -20.55 6.59 -5.35
CA PHE A 47 -20.30 7.29 -6.62
C PHE A 47 -20.77 8.74 -6.67
N VAL A 48 -20.91 9.41 -5.52
CA VAL A 48 -21.19 10.84 -5.48
C VAL A 48 -19.90 11.60 -5.74
N PRO A 49 -19.84 12.50 -6.75
CA PRO A 49 -18.65 13.31 -7.02
C PRO A 49 -18.21 14.15 -5.80
N ALA A 50 -16.90 14.23 -5.56
CA ALA A 50 -16.33 14.95 -4.43
C ALA A 50 -16.82 16.39 -4.27
N PRO A 51 -16.96 17.21 -5.34
CA PRO A 51 -17.53 18.56 -5.21
C PRO A 51 -18.94 18.55 -4.63
N GLN A 52 -19.80 17.63 -5.09
CA GLN A 52 -21.17 17.52 -4.60
C GLN A 52 -21.22 17.01 -3.15
N ALA A 53 -20.41 16.02 -2.83
CA ALA A 53 -20.36 15.43 -1.49
C ALA A 53 -19.87 16.45 -0.44
N LEU A 54 -18.82 17.22 -0.76
CA LEU A 54 -18.29 18.26 0.13
C LEU A 54 -19.26 19.41 0.31
N LEU A 55 -19.90 19.90 -0.75
CA LEU A 55 -20.95 20.93 -0.67
C LEU A 55 -22.13 20.47 0.17
N ALA A 56 -22.58 19.23 0.00
CA ALA A 56 -23.68 18.64 0.80
C ALA A 56 -23.29 18.48 2.28
N ALA A 57 -22.00 18.32 2.58
CA ALA A 57 -21.45 18.30 3.95
C ALA A 57 -21.25 19.70 4.55
N GLY A 58 -21.58 20.78 3.82
CA GLY A 58 -21.49 22.16 4.27
C GLY A 58 -20.09 22.77 4.12
N VAL A 59 -19.22 22.18 3.32
CA VAL A 59 -17.91 22.77 2.97
C VAL A 59 -18.12 23.90 1.94
N ASP A 60 -17.54 25.06 2.17
CA ASP A 60 -17.62 26.23 1.27
C ASP A 60 -16.60 26.12 0.12
N VAL A 61 -16.90 25.26 -0.85
CA VAL A 61 -16.06 25.07 -2.06
C VAL A 61 -16.24 26.25 -2.99
N ARG A 62 -15.15 26.97 -3.32
CA ARG A 62 -15.13 28.21 -4.12
C ARG A 62 -14.65 28.01 -5.53
N VAL A 63 -13.70 27.09 -5.75
CA VAL A 63 -13.06 26.85 -7.04
C VAL A 63 -12.66 25.38 -7.15
N LEU A 64 -12.73 24.87 -8.38
CA LEU A 64 -12.25 23.52 -8.72
C LEU A 64 -10.94 23.66 -9.52
N PHE A 65 -9.95 22.83 -9.16
CA PHE A 65 -8.73 22.65 -9.92
C PHE A 65 -8.81 21.32 -10.66
N GLY A 66 -8.63 21.33 -11.97
CA GLY A 66 -8.57 20.13 -12.81
C GLY A 66 -7.13 19.78 -13.13
N PRO A 67 -6.68 18.54 -12.86
CA PRO A 67 -5.37 18.06 -13.29
C PRO A 67 -5.35 17.77 -14.78
N GLU A 68 -4.31 17.10 -15.28
CA GLU A 68 -4.29 16.51 -16.63
C GLU A 68 -5.59 15.75 -16.91
N HIS A 69 -6.04 15.73 -18.16
CA HIS A 69 -7.35 15.22 -18.63
C HIS A 69 -8.58 16.04 -18.19
N GLY A 70 -8.43 17.06 -17.34
CA GLY A 70 -9.50 17.97 -16.92
C GLY A 70 -10.52 17.38 -15.95
N LEU A 71 -11.53 18.19 -15.61
CA LEU A 71 -12.60 17.80 -14.70
C LEU A 71 -13.61 16.81 -15.30
N THR A 72 -13.74 16.72 -16.63
CA THR A 72 -14.59 15.72 -17.31
C THR A 72 -13.83 14.44 -17.60
N GLY A 73 -12.50 14.47 -17.54
CA GLY A 73 -11.67 13.34 -17.90
C GLY A 73 -11.78 12.95 -19.38
N ALA A 74 -12.17 13.89 -20.25
CA ALA A 74 -12.39 13.62 -21.67
C ALA A 74 -11.18 13.92 -22.54
N ALA A 75 -10.30 14.83 -22.09
CA ALA A 75 -9.08 15.17 -22.82
C ALA A 75 -8.11 13.98 -22.88
N GLN A 76 -7.52 13.76 -24.05
CA GLN A 76 -6.52 12.72 -24.23
C GLN A 76 -5.16 13.17 -23.67
N ASP A 77 -4.21 12.24 -23.66
CA ASP A 77 -2.82 12.47 -23.31
C ASP A 77 -2.23 13.68 -24.06
N MET A 78 -1.54 14.57 -23.34
CA MET A 78 -0.93 15.82 -23.86
C MET A 78 -1.90 16.81 -24.50
N GLU A 79 -3.21 16.69 -24.33
CA GLU A 79 -4.18 17.70 -24.77
C GLU A 79 -4.36 18.77 -23.68
N ALA A 80 -4.03 20.03 -23.99
CA ALA A 80 -4.28 21.15 -23.09
C ALA A 80 -5.78 21.31 -22.79
N VAL A 81 -6.13 21.42 -21.51
CA VAL A 81 -7.52 21.59 -21.08
C VAL A 81 -7.82 23.07 -20.91
N GLY A 82 -8.65 23.60 -21.81
CA GLY A 82 -9.10 24.99 -21.76
C GLY A 82 -10.13 25.27 -20.66
N PRO A 83 -10.34 26.56 -20.29
CA PRO A 83 -11.46 26.96 -19.45
C PRO A 83 -12.78 26.79 -20.22
N GLY A 84 -13.76 26.11 -19.64
CA GLY A 84 -15.08 26.08 -20.25
C GLY A 84 -15.98 24.89 -20.02
N GLU A 85 -15.71 24.09 -19.00
CA GLU A 85 -16.67 23.05 -18.61
C GLU A 85 -17.90 23.64 -17.89
N PRO A 86 -19.13 23.14 -18.16
CA PRO A 86 -20.34 23.61 -17.50
C PRO A 86 -20.32 23.20 -16.02
N SER A 87 -19.79 24.05 -15.18
CA SER A 87 -19.78 23.89 -13.72
C SER A 87 -20.45 25.10 -13.07
N ARG A 88 -21.12 24.89 -11.93
CA ARG A 88 -21.63 26.01 -11.10
C ARG A 88 -20.52 26.73 -10.35
N LEU A 89 -19.34 26.12 -10.25
CA LEU A 89 -18.14 26.68 -9.62
C LEU A 89 -17.12 27.05 -10.70
N PRO A 90 -16.29 28.07 -10.49
CA PRO A 90 -15.15 28.36 -11.34
C PRO A 90 -14.22 27.14 -11.45
N VAL A 91 -13.71 26.89 -12.66
CA VAL A 91 -12.79 25.79 -12.97
C VAL A 91 -11.48 26.37 -13.46
N ILE A 92 -10.38 25.92 -12.88
CA ILE A 92 -9.01 26.27 -13.26
C ILE A 92 -8.31 24.99 -13.67
N SER A 93 -7.85 24.92 -14.92
CA SER A 93 -7.01 23.83 -15.39
C SER A 93 -5.60 23.96 -14.84
N LEU A 94 -5.05 22.86 -14.32
CA LEU A 94 -3.64 22.71 -13.97
C LEU A 94 -2.90 21.88 -15.04
N TYR A 95 -3.37 21.92 -16.28
CA TYR A 95 -2.71 21.32 -17.43
C TYR A 95 -3.02 22.18 -18.67
N GLY A 96 -2.15 23.13 -18.94
CA GLY A 96 -2.29 24.10 -20.02
C GLY A 96 -1.22 23.94 -21.11
N GLU A 97 -0.94 25.03 -21.83
CA GLU A 97 0.01 25.01 -22.96
C GLU A 97 1.47 25.03 -22.48
N THR A 98 1.73 25.46 -21.25
CA THR A 98 3.10 25.64 -20.74
C THR A 98 3.28 24.92 -19.39
N GLU A 99 4.52 24.58 -19.08
CA GLU A 99 4.89 23.98 -17.77
C GLU A 99 4.47 24.86 -16.58
N ALA A 100 4.39 26.19 -16.76
CA ALA A 100 3.91 27.10 -15.72
C ALA A 100 2.43 26.90 -15.37
N ASP A 101 1.65 26.31 -16.25
CA ASP A 101 0.24 26.03 -16.03
C ASP A 101 -0.01 24.76 -15.18
N LEU A 102 1.03 23.98 -14.89
CA LEU A 102 0.94 22.79 -14.03
C LEU A 102 0.70 23.10 -12.55
N ALA A 103 0.84 24.36 -12.15
CA ALA A 103 0.65 24.80 -10.78
C ALA A 103 -0.38 25.93 -10.69
N PRO A 104 -1.14 26.04 -9.59
CA PRO A 104 -2.02 27.19 -9.40
C PRO A 104 -1.20 28.47 -9.24
N ARG A 105 -1.65 29.55 -9.88
CA ARG A 105 -1.05 30.89 -9.74
C ARG A 105 -1.49 31.53 -8.43
N PRO A 106 -0.75 32.51 -7.88
CA PRO A 106 -1.13 33.19 -6.64
C PRO A 106 -2.56 33.78 -6.65
N GLU A 107 -3.01 34.33 -7.79
CA GLU A 107 -4.36 34.86 -7.95
C GLU A 107 -5.47 33.79 -7.82
N HIS A 108 -5.16 32.54 -8.17
CA HIS A 108 -6.10 31.42 -8.01
C HIS A 108 -6.29 30.98 -6.57
N LEU A 109 -5.35 31.34 -5.71
CA LEU A 109 -5.29 30.95 -4.30
C LEU A 109 -5.65 32.08 -3.34
N ALA A 110 -5.67 33.34 -3.80
CA ALA A 110 -5.73 34.54 -2.96
C ALA A 110 -6.96 34.60 -2.03
N ASP A 111 -8.09 34.06 -2.48
CA ASP A 111 -9.35 34.09 -1.71
C ASP A 111 -9.64 32.77 -0.98
N LEU A 112 -8.66 31.87 -0.86
CA LEU A 112 -8.82 30.57 -0.25
C LEU A 112 -8.19 30.51 1.15
N ASP A 113 -8.87 29.82 2.07
CA ASP A 113 -8.40 29.55 3.42
C ASP A 113 -7.83 28.13 3.56
N ALA A 114 -8.09 27.25 2.59
CA ALA A 114 -7.51 25.91 2.49
C ALA A 114 -7.65 25.36 1.06
N VAL A 115 -6.79 24.39 0.69
CA VAL A 115 -6.96 23.57 -0.52
C VAL A 115 -7.12 22.13 -0.13
N VAL A 116 -8.12 21.46 -0.73
CA VAL A 116 -8.36 20.01 -0.60
C VAL A 116 -7.91 19.33 -1.88
N CYS A 117 -7.17 18.24 -1.77
CA CYS A 117 -6.77 17.41 -2.89
C CYS A 117 -7.40 16.03 -2.75
N ASP A 118 -8.13 15.60 -3.76
CA ASP A 118 -8.79 14.31 -3.85
C ASP A 118 -8.57 13.74 -5.25
N LEU A 119 -7.43 13.08 -5.48
CA LEU A 119 -7.06 12.50 -6.75
C LEU A 119 -6.69 11.02 -6.59
N PRO A 120 -7.38 10.10 -7.28
CA PRO A 120 -6.94 8.72 -7.42
C PRO A 120 -5.63 8.63 -8.21
N ASP A 121 -4.78 7.68 -7.84
CA ASP A 121 -3.51 7.38 -8.50
C ASP A 121 -3.46 5.92 -8.95
N VAL A 122 -2.51 5.57 -9.82
CA VAL A 122 -2.29 4.20 -10.28
C VAL A 122 -0.95 3.60 -9.81
N GLY A 123 -0.23 4.27 -8.91
CA GLY A 123 0.99 3.77 -8.29
C GLY A 123 2.24 3.81 -9.16
N SER A 124 2.21 4.57 -10.24
CA SER A 124 3.32 4.70 -11.20
C SER A 124 3.85 6.12 -11.26
N ARG A 125 5.19 6.28 -11.30
CA ARG A 125 5.89 7.58 -11.38
C ARG A 125 5.38 8.48 -12.52
N TYR A 126 4.99 7.89 -13.64
CA TYR A 126 4.53 8.64 -14.83
C TYR A 126 3.13 9.22 -14.67
N TYR A 127 2.34 8.69 -13.73
CA TYR A 127 0.97 9.13 -13.52
C TYR A 127 0.97 10.44 -12.74
N THR A 128 0.69 11.54 -13.46
CA THR A 128 1.02 12.91 -13.05
C THR A 128 0.23 13.48 -11.87
N PHE A 129 -0.83 12.80 -11.42
CA PHE A 129 -1.75 13.32 -10.41
C PHE A 129 -1.09 13.55 -9.05
N VAL A 130 -0.16 12.68 -8.65
CA VAL A 130 0.62 12.88 -7.42
C VAL A 130 1.53 14.12 -7.53
N TRP A 131 2.00 14.44 -8.75
CA TRP A 131 2.80 15.64 -9.00
C TRP A 131 1.94 16.90 -9.01
N SER A 132 0.70 16.83 -9.52
CA SER A 132 -0.27 17.94 -9.40
C SER A 132 -0.53 18.27 -7.92
N ILE A 133 -0.69 17.26 -7.04
CA ILE A 133 -0.80 17.49 -5.59
C ILE A 133 0.46 18.17 -5.04
N ALA A 134 1.66 17.69 -5.41
CA ALA A 134 2.92 18.25 -4.96
C ALA A 134 3.10 19.72 -5.40
N LEU A 135 2.74 20.04 -6.63
CA LEU A 135 2.81 21.41 -7.15
C LEU A 135 1.82 22.34 -6.44
N VAL A 136 0.59 21.89 -6.18
CA VAL A 136 -0.39 22.63 -5.37
C VAL A 136 0.16 22.89 -3.96
N MET A 137 0.72 21.88 -3.31
CA MET A 137 1.33 22.03 -1.98
C MET A 137 2.47 23.05 -1.97
N ARG A 138 3.33 23.01 -2.99
CA ARG A 138 4.45 23.95 -3.14
C ARG A 138 3.98 25.40 -3.23
N GLU A 139 2.94 25.67 -4.03
CA GLU A 139 2.40 27.02 -4.18
C GLU A 139 1.61 27.48 -2.94
N CYS A 140 0.81 26.59 -2.33
CA CYS A 140 0.10 26.86 -1.08
C CYS A 140 1.05 27.18 0.07
N ALA A 141 2.18 26.48 0.18
CA ALA A 141 3.19 26.74 1.21
C ALA A 141 3.74 28.18 1.16
N LYS A 142 3.98 28.73 -0.05
CA LYS A 142 4.43 30.13 -0.24
C LYS A 142 3.45 31.15 0.34
N LEU A 143 2.17 30.83 0.29
CA LEU A 143 1.06 31.69 0.76
C LEU A 143 0.55 31.31 2.16
N LYS A 144 1.16 30.29 2.77
CA LYS A 144 0.75 29.74 4.08
C LYS A 144 -0.71 29.25 4.10
N ILE A 145 -1.18 28.70 2.99
CA ILE A 145 -2.50 28.10 2.85
C ILE A 145 -2.36 26.62 3.19
N PRO A 146 -3.10 26.09 4.18
CA PRO A 146 -3.08 24.68 4.53
C PRO A 146 -3.65 23.82 3.40
N VAL A 147 -3.07 22.62 3.24
CA VAL A 147 -3.52 21.62 2.26
C VAL A 147 -4.01 20.36 2.98
N VAL A 148 -5.18 19.89 2.58
CA VAL A 148 -5.77 18.63 3.06
C VAL A 148 -5.81 17.64 1.91
N VAL A 149 -5.08 16.52 2.04
CA VAL A 149 -5.13 15.43 1.08
C VAL A 149 -6.08 14.36 1.59
N LEU A 150 -7.13 14.08 0.82
CA LEU A 150 -8.05 12.97 1.06
C LEU A 150 -7.45 11.74 0.39
N ASP A 151 -6.83 10.86 1.17
CA ASP A 151 -6.01 9.78 0.62
C ASP A 151 -6.83 8.76 -0.17
N ARG A 152 -6.21 8.19 -1.20
CA ARG A 152 -6.81 7.23 -2.12
C ARG A 152 -5.98 5.94 -2.18
N PRO A 153 -6.63 4.78 -2.48
CA PRO A 153 -5.92 3.52 -2.69
C PRO A 153 -4.83 3.63 -3.76
N ASN A 154 -3.79 2.80 -3.61
CA ASN A 154 -2.84 2.53 -4.68
C ASN A 154 -3.16 1.13 -5.25
N PRO A 155 -3.67 1.01 -6.49
CA PRO A 155 -4.10 -0.27 -7.05
C PRO A 155 -2.96 -1.30 -7.20
N LEU A 156 -1.71 -0.84 -7.23
CA LEU A 156 -0.53 -1.71 -7.26
C LEU A 156 -0.10 -2.19 -5.86
N GLY A 157 -0.77 -1.73 -4.82
CA GLY A 157 -0.39 -2.00 -3.43
C GLY A 157 0.82 -1.22 -2.96
N GLY A 158 1.18 -1.43 -1.71
CA GLY A 158 2.26 -0.69 -1.06
C GLY A 158 3.52 -1.50 -0.81
N GLU A 159 3.54 -2.79 -1.12
CA GLU A 159 4.65 -3.69 -0.76
C GLU A 159 5.80 -3.60 -1.76
N ALA A 160 5.49 -3.72 -3.06
CA ALA A 160 6.51 -3.73 -4.10
C ALA A 160 6.98 -2.34 -4.50
N ILE A 161 8.28 -2.23 -4.67
CA ILE A 161 8.98 -1.11 -5.30
C ILE A 161 9.67 -1.65 -6.54
N GLU A 162 9.68 -0.89 -7.64
CA GLU A 162 10.32 -1.34 -8.86
C GLU A 162 10.89 -0.18 -9.67
N GLY A 163 12.13 -0.37 -10.13
CA GLY A 163 12.79 0.49 -11.10
C GLY A 163 13.80 1.46 -10.47
N ASN A 164 14.57 2.08 -11.36
CA ASN A 164 15.60 3.04 -10.99
C ASN A 164 15.01 4.40 -10.57
N LEU A 165 15.80 5.16 -9.82
CA LEU A 165 15.56 6.59 -9.61
C LEU A 165 15.97 7.39 -10.84
N PRO A 166 15.22 8.46 -11.20
CA PRO A 166 15.60 9.33 -12.32
C PRO A 166 16.84 10.16 -12.00
N GLU A 167 17.70 10.31 -12.99
CA GLU A 167 18.80 11.27 -12.95
C GLU A 167 18.27 12.72 -13.04
N ALA A 168 18.96 13.67 -12.40
CA ALA A 168 18.52 15.07 -12.34
C ALA A 168 18.19 15.70 -13.71
N PRO A 169 18.94 15.45 -14.79
CA PRO A 169 18.60 16.00 -16.11
C PRO A 169 17.31 15.45 -16.72
N CYS A 170 16.87 14.25 -16.28
CA CYS A 170 15.68 13.57 -16.79
C CYS A 170 14.41 13.85 -15.96
N LEU A 171 14.50 14.69 -14.93
CA LEU A 171 13.32 15.10 -14.18
C LEU A 171 12.38 15.93 -15.06
N SER A 172 11.10 15.56 -15.04
CA SER A 172 10.04 16.17 -15.84
C SER A 172 8.69 15.95 -15.16
N PHE A 173 7.59 16.38 -15.77
CA PHE A 173 6.26 16.16 -15.20
C PHE A 173 5.89 14.66 -15.07
N VAL A 174 6.46 13.77 -15.88
CA VAL A 174 6.30 12.29 -15.74
C VAL A 174 7.30 11.66 -14.75
N GLY A 175 7.92 12.46 -13.92
CA GLY A 175 8.90 12.06 -12.90
C GLY A 175 9.50 13.28 -12.23
N LEU A 176 8.64 14.08 -11.56
CA LEU A 176 9.01 15.40 -11.03
C LEU A 176 10.05 15.32 -9.90
N TYR A 177 10.03 14.25 -9.14
CA TYR A 177 10.95 14.00 -8.05
C TYR A 177 11.48 12.56 -8.09
N PRO A 178 12.65 12.27 -7.46
CA PRO A 178 13.34 11.01 -7.62
C PRO A 178 12.67 9.86 -6.84
N VAL A 179 11.62 9.29 -7.43
CA VAL A 179 10.97 8.05 -6.97
C VAL A 179 11.13 6.95 -8.02
N PRO A 180 11.15 5.67 -7.63
CA PRO A 180 11.12 4.54 -8.56
C PRO A 180 9.85 4.54 -9.41
N VAL A 181 9.87 3.82 -10.52
CA VAL A 181 8.71 3.74 -11.43
C VAL A 181 7.48 3.20 -10.72
N ARG A 182 7.60 2.13 -9.94
CA ARG A 182 6.56 1.67 -9.02
C ARG A 182 6.98 2.04 -7.60
N HIS A 183 6.40 3.10 -7.04
CA HIS A 183 6.84 3.66 -5.77
C HIS A 183 6.19 3.01 -4.54
N GLY A 184 5.08 2.28 -4.71
CA GLY A 184 4.39 1.60 -3.62
C GLY A 184 3.91 2.52 -2.50
N MET A 185 3.47 3.72 -2.82
CA MET A 185 2.93 4.71 -1.88
C MET A 185 1.55 5.18 -2.35
N THR A 186 0.70 5.61 -1.41
CA THR A 186 -0.56 6.29 -1.74
C THR A 186 -0.32 7.76 -2.06
N PRO A 187 -1.29 8.48 -2.66
CA PRO A 187 -1.18 9.93 -2.88
C PRO A 187 -0.86 10.71 -1.60
N GLY A 188 -1.50 10.35 -0.48
CA GLY A 188 -1.22 10.99 0.82
C GLY A 188 0.18 10.71 1.34
N GLU A 189 0.72 9.51 1.12
CA GLU A 189 2.10 9.17 1.48
C GLU A 189 3.11 9.89 0.60
N ILE A 190 2.88 9.99 -0.72
CA ILE A 190 3.70 10.78 -1.64
C ILE A 190 3.69 12.27 -1.23
N ALA A 191 2.52 12.81 -0.88
CA ALA A 191 2.40 14.19 -0.42
C ALA A 191 3.25 14.45 0.84
N ARG A 192 3.23 13.54 1.82
CA ARG A 192 4.08 13.62 3.01
C ARG A 192 5.57 13.54 2.65
N TRP A 193 5.92 12.60 1.79
CA TRP A 193 7.31 12.39 1.36
C TRP A 193 7.83 13.62 0.62
N THR A 194 7.11 14.15 -0.37
CA THR A 194 7.52 15.34 -1.12
C THR A 194 7.61 16.58 -0.22
N ASN A 195 6.64 16.80 0.68
CA ASN A 195 6.67 17.92 1.61
C ASN A 195 7.95 17.93 2.45
N ALA A 196 8.36 16.77 2.96
CA ALA A 196 9.53 16.63 3.81
C ALA A 196 10.84 16.68 3.02
N THR A 197 10.96 15.89 1.93
CA THR A 197 12.22 15.72 1.19
C THR A 197 12.53 16.91 0.28
N GLN A 198 11.49 17.60 -0.22
CA GLN A 198 11.66 18.81 -1.04
C GLN A 198 11.62 20.10 -0.21
N GLY A 199 11.38 20.00 1.09
CA GLY A 199 11.42 21.13 2.00
C GLY A 199 10.34 22.18 1.72
N PHE A 200 9.13 21.81 1.27
CA PHE A 200 8.07 22.77 0.97
C PHE A 200 7.63 23.56 2.21
N GLY A 201 7.62 22.92 3.37
CA GLY A 201 7.09 23.52 4.60
C GLY A 201 5.58 23.76 4.52
N CYS A 202 4.86 22.98 3.71
CA CYS A 202 3.41 23.05 3.60
C CYS A 202 2.75 22.57 4.90
N ASP A 203 1.76 23.31 5.37
CA ASP A 203 0.84 22.86 6.43
C ASP A 203 -0.08 21.77 5.85
N LEU A 204 0.39 20.53 5.93
CA LEU A 204 -0.23 19.36 5.30
C LEU A 204 -0.96 18.50 6.31
N THR A 205 -2.25 18.26 6.06
CA THR A 205 -3.05 17.23 6.73
C THR A 205 -3.42 16.14 5.73
N VAL A 206 -3.17 14.87 6.07
CA VAL A 206 -3.63 13.74 5.26
C VAL A 206 -4.78 13.05 6.00
N VAL A 207 -5.95 12.98 5.37
CA VAL A 207 -7.09 12.18 5.84
C VAL A 207 -6.92 10.77 5.31
N PRO A 208 -6.61 9.78 6.17
CA PRO A 208 -6.15 8.48 5.73
C PRO A 208 -7.29 7.58 5.25
N LEU A 209 -6.91 6.49 4.56
CA LEU A 209 -7.78 5.36 4.29
C LEU A 209 -8.20 4.66 5.58
N ARG A 210 -9.39 4.04 5.57
CA ARG A 210 -9.87 3.20 6.67
C ARG A 210 -10.45 1.89 6.13
N LYS A 211 -10.26 0.83 6.89
CA LYS A 211 -10.88 -0.48 6.66
C LYS A 211 -11.32 -1.05 8.00
N ASP A 212 -12.59 -1.38 8.14
CA ASP A 212 -13.16 -1.88 9.41
C ASP A 212 -12.82 -0.99 10.63
N GLY A 213 -12.82 0.34 10.44
CA GLY A 213 -12.50 1.31 11.49
C GLY A 213 -11.01 1.44 11.84
N ARG A 214 -10.11 0.73 11.16
CA ARG A 214 -8.65 0.77 11.34
C ARG A 214 -7.90 1.27 10.11
N ALA A 215 -6.62 1.57 10.25
CA ALA A 215 -5.75 1.76 9.09
C ALA A 215 -5.60 0.45 8.31
N PRO A 216 -5.70 0.47 6.97
CA PRO A 216 -5.44 -0.70 6.14
C PRO A 216 -3.94 -1.06 6.18
N THR A 217 -3.63 -2.28 5.79
CA THR A 217 -2.25 -2.70 5.57
C THR A 217 -1.76 -2.28 4.18
N ARG A 218 -0.44 -2.32 3.95
CA ARG A 218 0.18 -2.07 2.63
C ARG A 218 -0.39 -2.96 1.51
N ARG A 219 -0.80 -4.16 1.82
CA ARG A 219 -1.46 -5.06 0.87
C ARG A 219 -2.91 -4.64 0.62
N GLU A 220 -3.63 -4.29 1.68
CA GLU A 220 -5.05 -3.92 1.58
C GLU A 220 -5.27 -2.59 0.86
N ILE A 221 -4.28 -1.70 0.80
CA ILE A 221 -4.39 -0.47 -0.01
C ILE A 221 -4.48 -0.72 -1.52
N ALA A 222 -4.25 -1.95 -1.99
CA ALA A 222 -4.53 -2.35 -3.38
C ALA A 222 -6.02 -2.64 -3.62
N GLU A 223 -6.81 -2.82 -2.59
CA GLU A 223 -8.22 -3.11 -2.73
C GLU A 223 -8.96 -1.85 -3.17
N THR A 224 -9.53 -1.89 -4.35
CA THR A 224 -10.38 -0.82 -4.88
C THR A 224 -11.82 -1.33 -4.87
N PRO A 225 -12.72 -0.74 -4.07
CA PRO A 225 -14.10 -1.23 -3.96
C PRO A 225 -14.84 -1.24 -5.29
N ALA A 226 -14.56 -0.24 -6.12
CA ALA A 226 -15.00 -0.14 -7.49
C ALA A 226 -13.99 0.66 -8.29
N TRP A 227 -13.74 0.26 -9.52
CA TRP A 227 -12.87 0.99 -10.42
C TRP A 227 -13.65 2.12 -11.09
N VAL A 228 -13.23 3.35 -10.87
CA VAL A 228 -13.68 4.52 -11.66
C VAL A 228 -12.48 5.00 -12.44
N LEU A 229 -12.64 5.14 -13.76
CA LEU A 229 -11.55 5.50 -14.66
C LEU A 229 -10.90 6.82 -14.21
N PRO A 230 -9.65 6.81 -13.75
CA PRO A 230 -8.98 8.04 -13.37
C PRO A 230 -8.55 8.87 -14.58
N SER A 231 -8.39 8.22 -15.75
CA SER A 231 -8.11 8.85 -17.03
C SER A 231 -8.70 8.05 -18.18
N PRO A 232 -8.83 8.61 -19.41
CA PRO A 232 -9.52 7.98 -20.55
C PRO A 232 -8.95 6.60 -20.94
N ASN A 233 -7.65 6.41 -20.80
CA ASN A 233 -6.97 5.19 -21.21
C ASN A 233 -6.58 4.28 -20.02
N MET A 234 -7.25 4.44 -18.87
CA MET A 234 -7.05 3.60 -17.69
C MET A 234 -8.37 2.89 -17.30
N PRO A 235 -8.88 1.97 -18.18
CA PRO A 235 -10.21 1.40 -18.03
C PRO A 235 -10.36 0.40 -16.88
N THR A 236 -9.30 -0.29 -16.49
CA THR A 236 -9.37 -1.38 -15.49
C THR A 236 -8.15 -1.41 -14.55
N PRO A 237 -8.25 -2.09 -13.40
CA PRO A 237 -7.10 -2.36 -12.53
C PRO A 237 -6.00 -3.17 -13.23
N GLU A 238 -6.36 -4.07 -14.16
CA GLU A 238 -5.41 -4.85 -14.96
C GLU A 238 -4.56 -3.94 -15.84
N THR A 239 -5.18 -2.92 -16.44
CA THR A 239 -4.46 -1.88 -17.19
C THR A 239 -3.48 -1.14 -16.27
N ALA A 240 -3.90 -0.76 -15.05
CA ALA A 240 -3.02 -0.13 -14.08
C ALA A 240 -1.84 -1.02 -13.69
N LEU A 241 -2.04 -2.34 -13.62
CA LEU A 241 -1.00 -3.30 -13.26
C LEU A 241 0.12 -3.39 -14.30
N VAL A 242 -0.19 -3.29 -15.58
CA VAL A 242 0.83 -3.31 -16.66
C VAL A 242 1.41 -1.92 -16.93
N TYR A 243 0.72 -0.86 -16.56
CA TYR A 243 1.06 0.53 -16.89
C TYR A 243 2.49 0.96 -16.50
N PRO A 244 3.07 0.57 -15.35
CA PRO A 244 4.45 0.97 -15.01
C PRO A 244 5.50 0.55 -16.04
N GLY A 245 5.21 -0.50 -16.81
CA GLY A 245 6.05 -0.92 -17.93
C GLY A 245 5.50 -0.42 -19.27
N ALA A 246 4.20 -0.56 -19.47
CA ALA A 246 3.57 -0.29 -20.76
C ALA A 246 3.62 1.19 -21.17
N CYS A 247 3.71 2.12 -20.22
CA CYS A 247 3.91 3.54 -20.48
C CYS A 247 5.22 3.84 -21.24
N LEU A 248 6.25 2.99 -21.11
CA LEU A 248 7.51 3.14 -21.86
C LEU A 248 7.30 3.14 -23.39
N VAL A 249 6.23 2.51 -23.87
CA VAL A 249 5.88 2.46 -25.29
C VAL A 249 5.60 3.85 -25.86
N GLU A 250 5.16 4.79 -25.03
CA GLU A 250 4.96 6.20 -25.43
C GLU A 250 6.25 6.86 -25.92
N GLY A 251 7.40 6.38 -25.45
CA GLY A 251 8.72 6.80 -25.90
C GLY A 251 9.14 6.22 -27.26
N THR A 252 8.23 5.53 -27.97
CA THR A 252 8.50 4.88 -29.26
C THR A 252 7.41 5.17 -30.28
N ASN A 253 7.62 4.71 -31.53
CA ASN A 253 6.61 4.72 -32.58
C ASN A 253 5.70 3.47 -32.59
N LEU A 254 5.85 2.54 -31.66
CA LEU A 254 4.91 1.45 -31.47
C LEU A 254 3.60 1.96 -30.88
N SER A 255 2.48 1.30 -31.18
CA SER A 255 1.21 1.56 -30.52
C SER A 255 1.14 0.85 -29.18
N GLU A 256 0.80 1.55 -28.11
CA GLU A 256 0.43 1.04 -26.80
C GLU A 256 -1.04 0.64 -26.70
N GLY A 257 -1.71 0.47 -27.81
CA GLY A 257 -3.12 0.06 -27.86
C GLY A 257 -4.13 1.13 -27.51
N ARG A 258 -3.74 2.42 -27.42
CA ARG A 258 -4.71 3.53 -27.32
C ARG A 258 -5.62 3.52 -28.55
N GLY A 259 -6.90 3.83 -28.36
CA GLY A 259 -7.90 3.67 -29.44
C GLY A 259 -8.36 2.21 -29.65
N THR A 260 -8.01 1.30 -28.77
CA THR A 260 -8.57 -0.06 -28.66
C THR A 260 -9.36 -0.18 -27.35
N THR A 261 -9.96 -1.35 -27.10
CA THR A 261 -10.64 -1.64 -25.84
C THR A 261 -9.68 -2.05 -24.69
N ARG A 262 -8.37 -2.18 -24.98
CA ARG A 262 -7.34 -2.62 -24.03
C ARG A 262 -6.05 -1.79 -24.16
N PRO A 263 -6.13 -0.49 -23.90
CA PRO A 263 -4.94 0.36 -23.92
C PRO A 263 -3.91 -0.15 -22.92
N PHE A 264 -2.63 -0.03 -23.27
CA PHE A 264 -1.46 -0.49 -22.52
C PHE A 264 -1.34 -2.02 -22.34
N GLU A 265 -2.41 -2.78 -22.48
CA GLU A 265 -2.37 -4.24 -22.49
C GLU A 265 -2.02 -4.81 -23.88
N LEU A 266 -2.25 -4.03 -24.95
CA LEU A 266 -1.90 -4.34 -26.32
C LEU A 266 -0.71 -3.48 -26.77
N LEU A 267 0.23 -4.11 -27.44
CA LEU A 267 1.46 -3.48 -27.92
C LEU A 267 1.81 -4.02 -29.29
N GLY A 268 2.04 -3.14 -30.27
CA GLY A 268 2.39 -3.60 -31.61
C GLY A 268 2.58 -2.49 -32.64
N ALA A 269 2.82 -2.92 -33.88
CA ALA A 269 2.99 -2.03 -35.04
C ALA A 269 2.62 -2.74 -36.35
N PRO A 270 2.37 -1.99 -37.45
CA PRO A 270 2.00 -2.58 -38.73
C PRO A 270 3.07 -3.51 -39.37
N TRP A 271 4.31 -3.36 -38.96
CA TRP A 271 5.44 -4.13 -39.49
C TRP A 271 5.85 -5.33 -38.64
N LEU A 272 5.21 -5.56 -37.51
CA LEU A 272 5.50 -6.69 -36.64
C LEU A 272 4.62 -7.89 -37.01
N ASP A 273 5.24 -9.08 -37.01
CA ASP A 273 4.53 -10.35 -37.01
C ASP A 273 4.11 -10.68 -35.58
N ALA A 274 2.82 -10.95 -35.37
CA ALA A 274 2.28 -11.17 -34.04
C ALA A 274 2.75 -12.47 -33.40
N ASP A 275 2.84 -13.54 -34.20
CA ASP A 275 3.25 -14.88 -33.73
C ASP A 275 4.74 -14.86 -33.35
N GLU A 276 5.59 -14.28 -34.20
CA GLU A 276 7.02 -14.13 -33.93
C GLU A 276 7.26 -13.22 -32.69
N ALA A 277 6.51 -12.13 -32.58
CA ALA A 277 6.60 -11.23 -31.41
C ALA A 277 6.27 -11.95 -30.10
N ALA A 278 5.19 -12.73 -30.07
CA ALA A 278 4.79 -13.49 -28.90
C ALA A 278 5.78 -14.63 -28.58
N GLU A 279 6.29 -15.34 -29.60
CA GLU A 279 7.29 -16.40 -29.41
C GLU A 279 8.56 -15.82 -28.75
N ARG A 280 9.11 -14.73 -29.33
CA ARG A 280 10.33 -14.09 -28.82
C ARG A 280 10.13 -13.50 -27.42
N ALA A 281 8.96 -12.88 -27.16
CA ALA A 281 8.63 -12.33 -25.86
C ALA A 281 8.54 -13.42 -24.77
N ASN A 282 7.87 -14.55 -25.08
CA ASN A 282 7.75 -15.68 -24.15
C ASN A 282 9.07 -16.44 -23.95
N ALA A 283 9.97 -16.43 -24.94
CA ALA A 283 11.31 -17.01 -24.81
C ALA A 283 12.16 -16.31 -23.73
N LEU A 284 11.83 -15.09 -23.33
CA LEU A 284 12.46 -14.40 -22.21
C LEU A 284 12.13 -15.04 -20.85
N ALA A 285 11.11 -15.89 -20.76
CA ALA A 285 10.63 -16.57 -19.55
C ALA A 285 10.44 -15.61 -18.36
N LEU A 286 9.83 -14.44 -18.60
CA LEU A 286 9.64 -13.40 -17.60
C LEU A 286 8.61 -13.83 -16.55
N PRO A 287 8.86 -13.56 -15.25
CA PRO A 287 7.98 -14.03 -14.19
C PRO A 287 6.61 -13.36 -14.21
N GLY A 288 5.57 -14.15 -13.98
CA GLY A 288 4.20 -13.66 -13.75
C GLY A 288 3.48 -13.09 -14.97
N VAL A 289 3.98 -13.30 -16.20
CA VAL A 289 3.35 -12.80 -17.43
C VAL A 289 3.51 -13.78 -18.57
N LEU A 290 2.50 -13.83 -19.44
CA LEU A 290 2.54 -14.49 -20.74
C LEU A 290 2.07 -13.52 -21.82
N PHE A 291 2.68 -13.60 -23.01
CA PHE A 291 2.34 -12.78 -24.15
C PHE A 291 1.60 -13.62 -25.20
N ARG A 292 0.40 -13.21 -25.52
CA ARG A 292 -0.42 -13.84 -26.57
C ARG A 292 -0.25 -13.04 -27.86
N PRO A 293 -0.07 -13.69 -29.04
CA PRO A 293 -0.09 -12.98 -30.32
C PRO A 293 -1.45 -12.31 -30.52
N HIS A 294 -1.42 -11.05 -30.98
CA HIS A 294 -2.63 -10.28 -31.18
C HIS A 294 -2.51 -9.33 -32.37
N VAL A 295 -3.60 -9.23 -33.14
CA VAL A 295 -3.72 -8.26 -34.23
C VAL A 295 -4.83 -7.28 -33.86
N PHE A 296 -4.57 -5.97 -33.99
CA PHE A 296 -5.50 -4.91 -33.62
C PHE A 296 -5.38 -3.70 -34.53
N ILE A 297 -6.38 -2.82 -34.49
CA ILE A 297 -6.40 -1.55 -35.23
C ILE A 297 -6.70 -0.42 -34.24
N PRO A 298 -5.71 0.42 -33.91
CA PRO A 298 -5.94 1.64 -33.12
C PRO A 298 -6.85 2.61 -33.87
N THR A 299 -7.77 3.27 -33.16
CA THR A 299 -8.69 4.25 -33.80
C THR A 299 -8.16 5.68 -33.77
N PHE A 300 -7.20 5.97 -32.90
CA PHE A 300 -6.54 7.29 -32.78
C PHE A 300 -5.10 7.15 -32.28
N GLN A 301 -4.33 8.24 -32.30
CA GLN A 301 -2.91 8.34 -31.97
C GLN A 301 -2.02 7.46 -32.86
N LYS A 302 -0.99 6.82 -32.27
CA LYS A 302 0.02 6.08 -33.04
C LYS A 302 -0.59 4.90 -33.79
N GLN A 303 -0.22 4.78 -35.08
CA GLN A 303 -0.67 3.72 -35.99
C GLN A 303 -2.20 3.71 -36.24
N ALA A 304 -2.90 4.84 -36.03
CA ALA A 304 -4.35 4.94 -36.21
C ALA A 304 -4.80 4.45 -37.59
N GLY A 305 -5.83 3.59 -37.60
CA GLY A 305 -6.42 3.02 -38.80
C GLY A 305 -5.58 1.93 -39.48
N GLN A 306 -4.39 1.60 -38.97
CA GLN A 306 -3.53 0.57 -39.52
C GLN A 306 -3.70 -0.74 -38.75
N THR A 307 -3.62 -1.87 -39.47
CA THR A 307 -3.58 -3.19 -38.85
C THR A 307 -2.19 -3.40 -38.25
N CYS A 308 -2.12 -3.53 -36.92
CA CYS A 308 -0.90 -3.79 -36.17
C CYS A 308 -0.85 -5.24 -35.73
N GLY A 309 0.28 -5.91 -36.01
CA GLY A 309 0.66 -7.15 -35.36
C GLY A 309 1.41 -6.85 -34.05
N GLY A 310 1.29 -7.72 -33.07
CA GLY A 310 1.96 -7.53 -31.79
C GLY A 310 1.51 -8.50 -30.72
N VAL A 311 1.53 -8.08 -29.48
CA VAL A 311 1.24 -8.93 -28.32
C VAL A 311 0.19 -8.33 -27.39
N GLN A 312 -0.56 -9.19 -26.72
CA GLN A 312 -1.33 -8.88 -25.53
C GLN A 312 -0.61 -9.44 -24.29
N ALA A 313 -0.37 -8.60 -23.30
CA ALA A 313 0.17 -9.03 -22.02
C ALA A 313 -0.94 -9.65 -21.14
N HIS A 314 -0.70 -10.86 -20.64
CA HIS A 314 -1.56 -11.53 -19.66
C HIS A 314 -0.78 -11.75 -18.38
N VAL A 315 -1.11 -11.00 -17.34
CA VAL A 315 -0.51 -11.19 -16.01
C VAL A 315 -1.09 -12.46 -15.40
N THR A 316 -0.23 -13.44 -15.14
CA THR A 316 -0.59 -14.76 -14.58
C THR A 316 -0.31 -14.85 -13.09
N ASP A 317 0.62 -14.05 -12.58
CA ASP A 317 0.93 -13.91 -11.16
C ASP A 317 1.35 -12.46 -10.87
N ALA A 318 0.45 -11.68 -10.31
CA ALA A 318 0.68 -10.26 -10.00
C ALA A 318 1.76 -10.03 -8.93
N ALA A 319 2.03 -11.02 -8.07
CA ALA A 319 3.06 -10.92 -7.05
C ALA A 319 4.47 -11.11 -7.61
N ALA A 320 4.61 -11.98 -8.62
CA ALA A 320 5.86 -12.23 -9.32
C ALA A 320 6.12 -11.23 -10.46
N PHE A 321 5.08 -10.61 -11.01
CA PHE A 321 5.16 -9.71 -12.16
C PHE A 321 5.88 -8.41 -11.85
N ARG A 322 6.89 -8.12 -12.63
CA ARG A 322 7.68 -6.89 -12.58
C ARG A 322 7.45 -6.10 -13.88
N PRO A 323 6.43 -5.24 -13.95
CA PRO A 323 6.02 -4.59 -15.20
C PRO A 323 7.13 -3.77 -15.84
N TYR A 324 7.87 -2.98 -15.09
CA TYR A 324 8.91 -2.13 -15.65
C TYR A 324 10.04 -2.94 -16.30
N GLU A 325 10.62 -3.89 -15.56
CA GLU A 325 11.67 -4.78 -16.09
C GLU A 325 11.18 -5.61 -17.30
N THR A 326 9.92 -6.05 -17.23
CA THR A 326 9.28 -6.82 -18.30
C THR A 326 9.23 -6.01 -19.61
N TYR A 327 8.73 -4.79 -19.54
CA TYR A 327 8.56 -3.98 -20.76
C TYR A 327 9.86 -3.40 -21.29
N LEU A 328 10.86 -3.14 -20.46
CA LEU A 328 12.21 -2.81 -20.92
C LEU A 328 12.77 -3.92 -21.83
N ARG A 329 12.63 -5.18 -21.41
CA ARG A 329 13.07 -6.35 -22.17
C ARG A 329 12.20 -6.60 -23.41
N LEU A 330 10.90 -6.47 -23.28
CA LEU A 330 9.94 -6.62 -24.38
C LEU A 330 10.20 -5.58 -25.49
N LEU A 331 10.36 -4.31 -25.14
CA LEU A 331 10.64 -3.25 -26.12
C LEU A 331 11.94 -3.50 -26.89
N LYS A 332 12.99 -4.00 -26.19
CA LYS A 332 14.23 -4.39 -26.85
C LYS A 332 13.99 -5.52 -27.87
N VAL A 333 13.23 -6.56 -27.51
CA VAL A 333 12.87 -7.66 -28.43
C VAL A 333 12.13 -7.13 -29.66
N LEU A 334 11.11 -6.29 -29.47
CA LEU A 334 10.32 -5.74 -30.58
C LEU A 334 11.14 -4.82 -31.48
N ARG A 335 12.05 -4.04 -30.91
CA ARG A 335 13.01 -3.22 -31.68
C ARG A 335 13.95 -4.11 -32.48
N ASP A 336 14.45 -5.19 -31.91
CA ASP A 336 15.41 -6.10 -32.58
C ASP A 336 14.75 -6.95 -33.68
N MET A 337 13.41 -7.03 -33.74
CA MET A 337 12.68 -7.62 -34.87
C MET A 337 12.74 -6.76 -36.12
N ASP A 338 12.69 -5.42 -35.96
CA ASP A 338 12.85 -4.50 -37.08
C ASP A 338 13.49 -3.17 -36.63
N PRO A 339 14.81 -3.13 -36.50
CA PRO A 339 15.53 -1.95 -36.03
C PRO A 339 15.52 -0.78 -37.02
N VAL A 340 15.07 -0.98 -38.26
CA VAL A 340 14.99 0.06 -39.30
C VAL A 340 13.68 0.86 -39.17
N ARG A 341 12.57 0.15 -38.91
CA ARG A 341 11.24 0.78 -38.79
C ARG A 341 10.94 1.23 -37.35
N PHE A 342 11.56 0.62 -36.37
CA PHE A 342 11.46 1.07 -34.99
C PHE A 342 12.14 2.44 -34.82
N GLN A 343 11.48 3.36 -34.11
CA GLN A 343 12.01 4.69 -33.84
C GLN A 343 11.71 5.10 -32.40
N TRP A 344 12.66 5.76 -31.77
CA TRP A 344 12.42 6.50 -30.53
C TRP A 344 11.65 7.77 -30.84
N ARG A 345 10.71 8.12 -29.94
CA ARG A 345 9.99 9.39 -30.02
C ARG A 345 10.91 10.54 -29.62
N THR A 346 11.07 11.50 -30.50
CA THR A 346 11.93 12.70 -30.33
C THR A 346 11.12 14.01 -30.34
N GLU A 347 9.83 13.93 -30.62
CA GLU A 347 8.92 15.08 -30.52
C GLU A 347 8.77 15.50 -29.05
N THR A 348 8.37 16.76 -28.83
CA THR A 348 8.09 17.30 -27.49
C THR A 348 7.24 16.32 -26.68
N TYR A 349 7.69 16.03 -25.47
CA TYR A 349 6.99 15.16 -24.54
C TYR A 349 6.97 15.80 -23.15
N GLU A 350 5.77 15.99 -22.61
CA GLU A 350 5.56 16.59 -21.28
C GLU A 350 6.37 17.87 -21.05
N TYR A 351 6.18 18.82 -21.98
CA TYR A 351 6.85 20.15 -22.00
C TYR A 351 8.38 20.12 -22.22
N ARG A 352 8.98 18.94 -22.54
CA ARG A 352 10.41 18.77 -22.80
C ARG A 352 10.64 18.45 -24.27
N ASP A 353 11.58 19.17 -24.91
CA ASP A 353 12.00 19.00 -26.30
C ASP A 353 13.51 18.79 -26.48
N ASP A 354 14.22 18.74 -25.36
CA ASP A 354 15.68 18.66 -25.29
C ASP A 354 16.22 17.23 -25.25
N MET A 355 15.34 16.21 -25.04
CA MET A 355 15.72 14.80 -25.03
C MET A 355 14.57 13.88 -25.47
N PRO A 356 14.87 12.66 -25.98
CA PRO A 356 13.86 11.68 -26.34
C PRO A 356 12.94 11.31 -25.16
N ALA A 357 11.66 11.11 -25.45
CA ALA A 357 10.65 10.76 -24.43
C ALA A 357 11.03 9.51 -23.60
N ILE A 358 11.68 8.52 -24.21
CA ILE A 358 12.12 7.32 -23.50
C ILE A 358 13.14 7.64 -22.40
N ASP A 359 14.01 8.63 -22.57
CA ASP A 359 15.01 9.03 -21.57
C ASP A 359 14.32 9.71 -20.37
N LEU A 360 13.24 10.47 -20.60
CA LEU A 360 12.39 11.04 -19.54
C LEU A 360 11.63 9.93 -18.79
N LEU A 361 11.03 9.00 -19.51
CA LEU A 361 10.27 7.88 -18.95
C LEU A 361 11.16 6.94 -18.12
N THR A 362 12.31 6.54 -18.65
CA THR A 362 13.25 5.71 -17.88
C THR A 362 14.01 6.49 -16.80
N GLY A 363 14.01 7.84 -16.90
CA GLY A 363 14.75 8.70 -16.00
C GLY A 363 16.27 8.69 -16.25
N THR A 364 16.72 8.15 -17.37
CA THR A 364 18.15 8.05 -17.75
C THR A 364 18.29 7.76 -19.25
N PRO A 365 19.32 8.27 -19.95
CA PRO A 365 19.61 7.90 -21.32
C PRO A 365 20.24 6.49 -21.46
N THR A 366 20.53 5.82 -20.34
CA THR A 366 21.24 4.53 -20.32
C THR A 366 20.48 3.44 -21.06
N TYR A 367 19.16 3.32 -20.83
CA TYR A 367 18.33 2.32 -21.48
C TYR A 367 18.42 2.41 -23.01
N ARG A 368 18.14 3.59 -23.55
CA ARG A 368 18.18 3.82 -25.00
C ARG A 368 19.57 3.50 -25.59
N LYS A 369 20.63 3.97 -24.92
CA LYS A 369 22.02 3.72 -25.37
C LYS A 369 22.36 2.23 -25.42
N LEU A 370 21.96 1.47 -24.40
CA LEU A 370 22.18 0.00 -24.38
C LEU A 370 21.39 -0.68 -25.50
N VAL A 371 20.13 -0.31 -25.71
CA VAL A 371 19.29 -0.87 -26.76
C VAL A 371 19.86 -0.55 -28.14
N ASP A 372 20.26 0.70 -28.39
CA ASP A 372 20.84 1.12 -29.66
C ASP A 372 22.17 0.43 -29.98
N ALA A 373 22.98 0.17 -28.94
CA ALA A 373 24.23 -0.58 -29.06
C ALA A 373 24.04 -2.09 -29.17
N GLY A 374 22.80 -2.62 -28.99
CA GLY A 374 22.52 -4.06 -28.95
C GLY A 374 22.99 -4.77 -27.68
N GLU A 375 23.37 -4.01 -26.65
CA GLU A 375 23.91 -4.54 -25.40
C GLU A 375 22.82 -5.19 -24.52
N PRO A 376 23.20 -6.17 -23.67
CA PRO A 376 22.27 -6.79 -22.71
C PRO A 376 21.89 -5.79 -21.61
N LEU A 377 20.66 -5.95 -21.09
CA LEU A 377 20.10 -5.06 -20.06
C LEU A 377 20.38 -5.56 -18.62
N ASP A 378 20.85 -6.80 -18.45
CA ASP A 378 20.86 -7.47 -17.14
C ASP A 378 21.69 -6.72 -16.09
N ALA A 379 22.90 -6.30 -16.44
CA ALA A 379 23.77 -5.57 -15.52
C ALA A 379 23.19 -4.22 -15.09
N TRP A 380 22.48 -3.54 -15.99
CA TRP A 380 21.82 -2.27 -15.67
C TRP A 380 20.56 -2.50 -14.84
N VAL A 381 19.74 -3.48 -15.18
CA VAL A 381 18.53 -3.82 -14.40
C VAL A 381 18.89 -4.24 -12.96
N GLU A 382 20.02 -4.93 -12.77
CA GLU A 382 20.46 -5.32 -11.43
C GLU A 382 20.74 -4.09 -10.52
N THR A 383 21.18 -2.96 -11.10
CA THR A 383 21.40 -1.72 -10.32
C THR A 383 20.11 -1.18 -9.68
N PHE A 384 18.93 -1.55 -10.21
CA PHE A 384 17.66 -1.09 -9.64
C PHE A 384 17.47 -1.55 -8.20
N ARG A 385 18.07 -2.68 -7.79
CA ARG A 385 17.96 -3.22 -6.42
C ARG A 385 18.52 -2.25 -5.38
N GLU A 386 19.58 -1.52 -5.71
CA GLU A 386 20.16 -0.51 -4.84
C GLU A 386 19.22 0.70 -4.72
N ASP A 387 18.67 1.20 -5.83
CA ASP A 387 17.72 2.30 -5.84
C ASP A 387 16.43 1.94 -5.11
N GLU A 388 15.89 0.73 -5.34
CA GLU A 388 14.71 0.20 -4.67
C GLU A 388 14.93 0.12 -3.14
N ALA A 389 16.07 -0.43 -2.72
CA ALA A 389 16.41 -0.55 -1.30
C ALA A 389 16.60 0.82 -0.64
N ARG A 390 17.30 1.75 -1.30
CA ARG A 390 17.49 3.13 -0.83
C ARG A 390 16.15 3.83 -0.67
N PHE A 391 15.27 3.76 -1.66
CA PHE A 391 13.96 4.39 -1.60
C PHE A 391 13.04 3.72 -0.57
N ALA A 392 13.16 2.40 -0.35
CA ALA A 392 12.42 1.71 0.70
C ALA A 392 12.70 2.28 2.09
N GLU A 393 13.98 2.62 2.37
CA GLU A 393 14.37 3.28 3.62
C GLU A 393 13.91 4.75 3.65
N ASP A 394 14.07 5.47 2.54
CA ASP A 394 13.75 6.90 2.43
C ASP A 394 12.24 7.15 2.62
N ARG A 395 11.37 6.32 2.02
CA ARG A 395 9.91 6.45 2.17
C ARG A 395 9.38 6.07 3.56
N ARG A 396 10.11 5.25 4.35
CA ARG A 396 9.64 4.63 5.61
C ARG A 396 9.04 5.63 6.61
N PRO A 397 9.66 6.81 6.89
CA PRO A 397 9.09 7.78 7.85
C PRO A 397 7.77 8.42 7.39
N HIS A 398 7.45 8.31 6.11
CA HIS A 398 6.32 8.98 5.47
C HIS A 398 5.13 8.04 5.26
N LEU A 399 5.30 6.73 5.50
CA LEU A 399 4.24 5.75 5.35
C LEU A 399 3.16 5.93 6.42
N LEU A 400 1.90 5.76 5.99
CA LEU A 400 0.71 5.80 6.83
C LEU A 400 0.21 4.39 7.15
N TYR A 401 0.57 3.42 6.31
CA TYR A 401 0.04 2.06 6.35
C TYR A 401 1.17 1.08 6.59
N SER A 402 0.96 0.16 7.53
CA SER A 402 1.99 -0.83 7.89
C SER A 402 2.15 -1.89 6.80
N THR A 403 3.38 -2.35 6.58
CA THR A 403 3.59 -3.61 5.88
C THR A 403 3.09 -4.73 6.76
N ARG A 404 2.10 -5.52 6.27
CA ARG A 404 1.79 -6.77 6.98
C ARG A 404 3.03 -7.64 6.95
N ARG A 405 3.49 -8.04 8.11
CA ARG A 405 4.13 -9.33 8.26
C ARG A 405 3.08 -10.41 7.96
N ASN A 406 3.48 -11.48 7.31
CA ASN A 406 2.65 -12.68 7.18
C ASN A 406 2.23 -13.27 8.54
N SER A 407 2.70 -12.69 9.63
CA SER A 407 2.40 -13.07 11.01
C SER A 407 2.40 -11.80 11.89
N PRO A 408 1.50 -11.69 12.88
CA PRO A 408 1.52 -10.61 13.87
C PRO A 408 2.85 -10.59 14.62
N VAL A 409 3.19 -9.44 15.21
CA VAL A 409 4.27 -9.41 16.20
C VAL A 409 3.82 -10.25 17.39
N VAL A 410 4.49 -11.36 17.64
CA VAL A 410 4.15 -12.26 18.75
C VAL A 410 5.04 -11.94 19.94
N LEU A 411 4.43 -11.60 21.06
CA LEU A 411 5.12 -11.26 22.29
C LEU A 411 4.71 -12.26 23.40
N LEU A 412 5.65 -13.08 23.85
CA LEU A 412 5.40 -14.03 24.91
C LEU A 412 5.60 -13.40 26.30
N VAL A 413 4.62 -13.54 27.17
CA VAL A 413 4.72 -13.19 28.60
C VAL A 413 4.88 -14.47 29.38
N THR A 414 6.09 -14.71 29.89
CA THR A 414 6.50 -15.95 30.55
C THR A 414 6.85 -15.73 32.03
N GLY A 415 7.00 -16.77 32.79
CA GLY A 415 7.36 -16.70 34.21
C GLY A 415 6.75 -17.83 35.04
N ALA A 416 7.10 -17.91 36.33
CA ALA A 416 6.59 -18.92 37.26
C ALA A 416 5.07 -18.78 37.50
N HIS A 417 4.46 -19.83 38.10
CA HIS A 417 3.07 -19.73 38.58
C HIS A 417 2.97 -18.59 39.60
N GLU A 418 1.88 -17.80 39.55
CA GLU A 418 1.63 -16.65 40.45
C GLU A 418 2.65 -15.48 40.35
N SER A 419 3.47 -15.43 39.33
CA SER A 419 4.43 -14.34 39.16
C SER A 419 3.82 -12.99 38.70
N GLY A 420 2.53 -12.97 38.33
CA GLY A 420 1.84 -11.79 37.83
C GLY A 420 1.84 -11.64 36.30
N LYS A 421 2.07 -12.73 35.55
CA LYS A 421 2.04 -12.76 34.06
C LYS A 421 0.78 -12.13 33.48
N THR A 422 -0.39 -12.56 33.98
CA THR A 422 -1.68 -12.06 33.49
C THR A 422 -1.81 -10.55 33.69
N THR A 423 -1.36 -10.01 34.82
CA THR A 423 -1.37 -8.56 35.06
C THR A 423 -0.51 -7.81 34.06
N VAL A 424 0.71 -8.28 33.79
CA VAL A 424 1.61 -7.68 32.82
C VAL A 424 1.06 -7.80 31.39
N ALA A 425 0.52 -8.97 31.02
CA ALA A 425 -0.10 -9.18 29.72
C ALA A 425 -1.28 -8.21 29.48
N VAL A 426 -2.18 -8.06 30.46
CA VAL A 426 -3.32 -7.13 30.40
C VAL A 426 -2.83 -5.68 30.23
N GLN A 427 -1.85 -5.24 31.03
CA GLN A 427 -1.28 -3.91 30.92
C GLN A 427 -0.69 -3.61 29.53
N ILE A 428 0.01 -4.59 28.94
CA ILE A 428 0.55 -4.47 27.58
C ILE A 428 -0.59 -4.37 26.55
N ILE A 429 -1.60 -5.24 26.65
CA ILE A 429 -2.76 -5.26 25.76
C ILE A 429 -3.49 -3.91 25.80
N GLU A 430 -3.80 -3.41 26.99
CA GLU A 430 -4.50 -2.13 27.17
C GLU A 430 -3.72 -0.95 26.60
N ALA A 431 -2.40 -0.93 26.82
CA ALA A 431 -1.56 0.17 26.34
C ALA A 431 -1.44 0.15 24.81
N LEU A 432 -1.26 -1.02 24.19
CA LEU A 432 -1.21 -1.16 22.73
C LEU A 432 -2.57 -0.86 22.07
N ALA A 433 -3.67 -1.29 22.69
CA ALA A 433 -5.02 -1.01 22.21
C ALA A 433 -5.37 0.49 22.27
N LYS A 434 -4.93 1.22 23.31
CA LYS A 434 -5.08 2.69 23.39
C LYS A 434 -4.36 3.44 22.26
N GLU A 435 -3.33 2.84 21.69
CA GLU A 435 -2.59 3.38 20.55
C GLU A 435 -3.25 3.03 19.20
N GLY A 436 -4.41 2.36 19.22
CA GLY A 436 -5.18 1.98 18.04
C GLY A 436 -4.68 0.70 17.36
N LEU A 437 -3.78 -0.09 17.98
CA LEU A 437 -3.35 -1.37 17.47
C LEU A 437 -4.41 -2.44 17.73
N ARG A 438 -4.60 -3.35 16.76
CA ARG A 438 -5.42 -4.54 16.93
C ARG A 438 -4.61 -5.60 17.66
N VAL A 439 -4.94 -5.85 18.93
CA VAL A 439 -4.19 -6.77 19.79
C VAL A 439 -4.97 -8.06 19.97
N GLY A 440 -4.37 -9.16 19.54
CA GLY A 440 -4.83 -10.51 19.85
C GLY A 440 -4.25 -11.00 21.17
N SER A 441 -4.94 -11.92 21.83
CA SER A 441 -4.44 -12.55 23.05
C SER A 441 -4.63 -14.06 22.98
N LEU A 442 -3.60 -14.79 23.41
CA LEU A 442 -3.64 -16.25 23.58
C LEU A 442 -3.11 -16.61 24.97
N LYS A 443 -3.83 -17.46 25.68
CA LYS A 443 -3.40 -17.97 26.99
C LYS A 443 -3.28 -19.48 26.94
N HIS A 444 -2.11 -19.99 27.28
CA HIS A 444 -1.86 -21.41 27.51
C HIS A 444 -1.86 -21.72 29.01
N THR A 445 -2.54 -22.79 29.40
CA THR A 445 -2.58 -23.29 30.78
C THR A 445 -2.40 -24.80 30.79
N ASP A 446 -1.66 -25.30 31.78
CA ASP A 446 -1.45 -26.73 32.00
C ASP A 446 -2.62 -27.38 32.79
N HIS A 447 -3.60 -26.58 33.24
CA HIS A 447 -4.78 -27.04 33.94
C HIS A 447 -5.92 -27.32 32.97
N GLU A 448 -6.70 -28.39 33.24
CA GLU A 448 -7.96 -28.60 32.53
C GLU A 448 -8.86 -27.37 32.75
N TYR A 449 -9.33 -26.80 31.65
CA TYR A 449 -10.07 -25.57 31.63
C TYR A 449 -11.52 -25.87 31.23
N GLU A 450 -12.42 -25.72 32.18
CA GLU A 450 -13.86 -25.84 31.92
C GLU A 450 -14.36 -24.52 31.30
N THR A 451 -14.57 -24.52 29.98
CA THR A 451 -15.17 -23.40 29.27
C THR A 451 -16.69 -23.40 29.33
N ASP A 452 -17.27 -24.51 29.69
CA ASP A 452 -18.71 -24.74 29.73
C ASP A 452 -19.17 -25.34 31.03
N VAL A 453 -20.30 -24.87 31.54
CA VAL A 453 -20.95 -25.48 32.71
C VAL A 453 -21.54 -26.81 32.28
N GLU A 454 -21.23 -27.87 32.99
CA GLU A 454 -21.72 -29.22 32.77
C GLU A 454 -23.24 -29.24 32.52
N GLY A 455 -23.67 -29.83 31.38
CA GLY A 455 -25.07 -29.96 31.02
C GLY A 455 -25.65 -28.86 30.13
N LYS A 456 -24.90 -27.83 29.69
CA LYS A 456 -25.34 -26.85 28.72
C LYS A 456 -25.21 -27.35 27.27
N ASP A 457 -25.96 -26.73 26.35
CA ASP A 457 -26.15 -27.23 24.99
C ASP A 457 -24.84 -27.34 24.18
N SER A 458 -23.89 -26.42 24.31
CA SER A 458 -22.58 -26.49 23.65
C SER A 458 -21.73 -27.68 24.08
N GLN A 459 -21.72 -28.01 25.38
CA GLN A 459 -21.04 -29.20 25.91
C GLN A 459 -21.71 -30.47 25.40
N ARG A 460 -23.05 -30.49 25.34
CA ARG A 460 -23.80 -31.66 24.85
C ARG A 460 -23.53 -31.91 23.36
N HIS A 461 -23.41 -30.84 22.53
CA HIS A 461 -23.04 -30.97 21.13
C HIS A 461 -21.63 -31.54 20.98
N HIS A 462 -20.69 -31.04 21.77
CA HIS A 462 -19.31 -31.53 21.74
C HIS A 462 -19.22 -32.99 22.24
N ALA A 463 -19.91 -33.32 23.33
CA ALA A 463 -20.00 -34.67 23.85
C ALA A 463 -20.67 -35.66 22.87
N ALA A 464 -21.58 -35.18 22.03
CA ALA A 464 -22.22 -35.94 20.97
C ALA A 464 -21.35 -36.11 19.71
N GLY A 465 -20.12 -35.56 19.69
CA GLY A 465 -19.15 -35.72 18.60
C GLY A 465 -19.07 -34.57 17.64
N ALA A 466 -19.70 -33.43 17.92
CA ALA A 466 -19.55 -32.25 17.08
C ALA A 466 -18.12 -31.66 17.20
N GLU A 467 -17.43 -31.47 16.04
CA GLU A 467 -16.06 -30.95 15.95
C GLU A 467 -15.91 -30.09 14.68
N PRO A 468 -15.77 -28.75 14.78
CA PRO A 468 -15.86 -27.95 16.00
C PRO A 468 -17.29 -27.74 16.49
N ALA A 469 -17.47 -27.48 17.79
CA ALA A 469 -18.72 -26.97 18.34
C ALA A 469 -18.63 -25.43 18.48
N VAL A 470 -19.54 -24.70 17.84
CA VAL A 470 -19.56 -23.23 17.83
C VAL A 470 -20.76 -22.72 18.62
N LEU A 471 -20.50 -21.93 19.64
CA LEU A 471 -21.54 -21.23 20.41
C LEU A 471 -21.59 -19.76 19.99
N VAL A 472 -22.77 -19.28 19.63
CA VAL A 472 -23.01 -17.87 19.30
C VAL A 472 -24.03 -17.29 20.27
N ALA A 473 -23.67 -16.21 20.98
CA ALA A 473 -24.53 -15.51 21.91
C ALA A 473 -24.45 -13.99 21.70
N GLY A 474 -25.47 -13.43 21.09
CA GLY A 474 -25.52 -12.00 20.76
C GLY A 474 -24.37 -11.57 19.85
N ARG A 475 -23.40 -10.79 20.39
CA ARG A 475 -22.22 -10.28 19.66
C ARG A 475 -20.94 -11.07 19.93
N ARG A 476 -21.02 -12.22 20.57
CA ARG A 476 -19.86 -13.05 20.97
C ARG A 476 -20.01 -14.45 20.44
N SER A 477 -18.91 -15.06 20.05
CA SER A 477 -18.84 -16.47 19.70
C SER A 477 -17.66 -17.14 20.42
N ALA A 478 -17.82 -18.42 20.74
CA ALA A 478 -16.77 -19.29 21.24
C ALA A 478 -16.69 -20.53 20.35
N VAL A 479 -15.48 -21.02 20.09
CA VAL A 479 -15.23 -22.21 19.29
C VAL A 479 -14.50 -23.21 20.15
N HIS A 480 -15.09 -24.42 20.29
CA HIS A 480 -14.50 -25.55 20.98
C HIS A 480 -13.95 -26.53 19.94
N ARG A 481 -12.65 -26.85 20.01
CA ARG A 481 -12.00 -27.88 19.20
C ARG A 481 -11.21 -28.84 20.07
N ARG A 482 -11.27 -30.13 19.75
CA ARG A 482 -10.36 -31.12 20.30
C ARG A 482 -9.10 -31.19 19.49
N TRP A 483 -7.97 -31.32 20.16
CA TRP A 483 -6.71 -31.61 19.52
C TRP A 483 -6.36 -33.08 19.79
N GLU A 484 -6.28 -33.87 18.73
CA GLU A 484 -5.70 -35.20 18.83
C GLU A 484 -4.18 -35.06 18.88
N SER A 485 -3.56 -35.58 19.95
CA SER A 485 -2.09 -35.67 19.97
C SER A 485 -1.67 -36.73 18.94
N SER A 486 -1.17 -36.33 17.79
CA SER A 486 -0.52 -37.22 16.85
C SER A 486 0.84 -37.59 17.41
N ALA A 487 0.93 -38.67 18.19
CA ALA A 487 2.07 -39.56 18.35
C ALA A 487 1.85 -40.50 19.54
N SER A 488 1.23 -41.62 19.29
CA SER A 488 1.61 -42.82 19.98
C SER A 488 2.78 -43.45 19.21
N ASP A 489 4.02 -43.14 19.62
CA ASP A 489 5.16 -44.00 19.28
C ASP A 489 5.03 -45.25 20.19
N PRO A 490 4.75 -46.45 19.63
CA PRO A 490 4.54 -47.65 20.41
C PRO A 490 5.81 -48.16 21.13
N SER A 491 6.97 -47.52 20.92
CA SER A 491 8.27 -47.98 21.43
C SER A 491 8.65 -47.39 22.80
N THR A 492 7.95 -46.36 23.28
CA THR A 492 8.23 -45.77 24.60
C THR A 492 7.01 -45.88 25.51
N GLY A 493 6.95 -46.91 26.32
CA GLY A 493 5.87 -47.19 27.28
C GLY A 493 5.70 -46.17 28.41
N ALA A 494 5.84 -44.88 28.14
CA ALA A 494 5.53 -43.78 29.04
C ALA A 494 4.21 -43.12 28.61
N ALA A 495 3.25 -43.03 29.54
CA ALA A 495 2.04 -42.24 29.35
C ALA A 495 2.43 -40.79 28.98
N GLY A 496 2.38 -40.47 27.68
CA GLY A 496 2.82 -39.18 27.15
C GLY A 496 2.01 -38.06 27.78
N ALA A 497 2.69 -37.09 28.38
CA ALA A 497 2.10 -35.82 28.75
C ALA A 497 1.45 -35.21 27.51
N ARG A 498 0.17 -34.82 27.61
CA ARG A 498 -0.58 -34.14 26.53
C ARG A 498 0.15 -32.85 26.19
N GLN A 499 0.87 -32.84 25.08
CA GLN A 499 1.61 -31.69 24.64
C GLN A 499 0.65 -30.73 23.90
N ALA A 500 0.60 -29.45 24.30
CA ALA A 500 -0.21 -28.46 23.61
C ALA A 500 0.25 -28.33 22.15
N PRO A 501 -0.66 -27.99 21.21
CA PRO A 501 -0.28 -27.71 19.83
C PRO A 501 0.78 -26.60 19.77
N PRO A 502 1.68 -26.63 18.76
CA PRO A 502 2.64 -25.56 18.55
C PRO A 502 1.94 -24.20 18.40
N LEU A 503 2.58 -23.13 18.85
CA LEU A 503 2.02 -21.77 18.79
C LEU A 503 1.65 -21.36 17.36
N SER A 504 2.41 -21.79 16.34
CA SER A 504 2.16 -21.56 14.91
C SER A 504 0.75 -21.99 14.47
N VAL A 505 0.21 -23.09 15.02
CA VAL A 505 -1.15 -23.57 14.70
C VAL A 505 -2.21 -22.53 15.03
N PHE A 506 -2.04 -21.77 16.12
CA PHE A 506 -2.99 -20.73 16.52
C PHE A 506 -2.76 -19.41 15.75
N LEU A 507 -1.52 -19.13 15.38
CA LEU A 507 -1.17 -17.93 14.61
C LEU A 507 -1.58 -18.03 13.14
N GLU A 508 -1.52 -19.24 12.57
CA GLU A 508 -1.84 -19.50 11.15
C GLU A 508 -3.27 -19.96 10.92
N GLY A 509 -3.95 -20.42 11.99
CA GLY A 509 -5.31 -20.96 11.94
C GLY A 509 -6.41 -19.88 11.85
N GLU A 510 -7.66 -20.35 11.79
CA GLU A 510 -8.87 -19.52 11.65
C GLU A 510 -9.31 -18.84 12.96
N TYR A 511 -8.37 -18.53 13.87
CA TYR A 511 -8.66 -17.90 15.17
C TYR A 511 -8.68 -16.38 15.15
N GLY A 512 -8.46 -15.76 13.99
CA GLY A 512 -8.39 -14.31 13.84
C GLY A 512 -7.11 -13.67 14.43
N LEU A 513 -6.19 -14.46 14.98
CA LEU A 513 -4.92 -13.93 15.52
C LEU A 513 -3.97 -13.48 14.42
N ARG A 514 -4.06 -14.09 13.25
CA ARG A 514 -3.30 -13.70 12.06
C ARG A 514 -3.60 -12.27 11.63
N ASP A 515 -4.79 -11.77 11.94
CA ASP A 515 -5.26 -10.45 11.55
C ASP A 515 -4.92 -9.35 12.56
N CYS A 516 -4.24 -9.68 13.65
CA CYS A 516 -3.79 -8.73 14.67
C CYS A 516 -2.46 -8.07 14.28
N ASP A 517 -2.22 -6.85 14.77
CA ASP A 517 -0.92 -6.19 14.66
C ASP A 517 0.07 -6.81 15.63
N VAL A 518 -0.42 -7.14 16.84
CA VAL A 518 0.35 -7.78 17.91
C VAL A 518 -0.47 -8.91 18.52
N VAL A 519 0.15 -10.04 18.82
CA VAL A 519 -0.43 -11.11 19.65
C VAL A 519 0.37 -11.24 20.95
N VAL A 520 -0.30 -10.98 22.07
CA VAL A 520 0.27 -11.18 23.41
C VAL A 520 -0.09 -12.60 23.88
N VAL A 521 0.93 -13.40 24.08
CA VAL A 521 0.79 -14.82 24.47
C VAL A 521 1.22 -15.02 25.92
N GLU A 522 0.30 -15.42 26.79
CA GLU A 522 0.62 -15.83 28.14
C GLU A 522 0.90 -17.34 28.19
N GLY A 523 2.11 -17.73 28.54
CA GLY A 523 2.54 -19.13 28.56
C GLY A 523 3.53 -19.47 27.45
N TYR A 524 3.47 -20.70 26.91
CA TYR A 524 4.34 -21.21 25.84
C TYR A 524 5.84 -20.97 26.09
N ARG A 525 6.28 -21.21 27.35
CA ARG A 525 7.65 -20.94 27.82
C ARG A 525 8.73 -21.65 26.99
N GLY A 526 8.42 -22.85 26.49
CA GLY A 526 9.35 -23.68 25.71
C GLY A 526 9.51 -23.25 24.25
N GLU A 527 8.66 -22.35 23.73
CA GLU A 527 8.75 -21.90 22.34
C GLU A 527 10.02 -21.05 22.13
N SER A 528 10.66 -21.23 20.98
CA SER A 528 11.83 -20.48 20.54
C SER A 528 11.48 -19.59 19.34
N GLY A 529 12.29 -18.57 19.07
CA GLY A 529 12.10 -17.68 17.91
C GLY A 529 11.13 -16.52 18.13
N TYR A 530 10.51 -16.40 19.31
CA TYR A 530 9.65 -15.29 19.68
C TYR A 530 10.23 -14.49 20.84
N PRO A 531 10.15 -13.14 20.82
CA PRO A 531 10.58 -12.30 21.93
C PRO A 531 9.75 -12.58 23.19
N LYS A 532 10.43 -12.70 24.32
CA LYS A 532 9.84 -13.02 25.62
C LYS A 532 10.02 -11.89 26.62
N ILE A 533 8.95 -11.58 27.34
CA ILE A 533 9.00 -10.79 28.58
C ILE A 533 8.90 -11.78 29.75
N GLU A 534 9.94 -11.86 30.55
CA GLU A 534 9.89 -12.69 31.73
C GLU A 534 9.35 -11.92 32.94
N VAL A 535 8.33 -12.47 33.60
CA VAL A 535 7.75 -11.90 34.81
C VAL A 535 8.21 -12.69 36.03
N CYS A 536 8.94 -12.04 36.93
CA CYS A 536 9.57 -12.65 38.08
C CYS A 536 9.28 -11.87 39.37
N ARG A 537 8.65 -12.49 40.37
CA ARG A 537 8.43 -11.89 41.69
C ARG A 537 9.37 -12.48 42.75
N ALA A 538 9.81 -11.63 43.66
CA ALA A 538 10.63 -12.04 44.80
C ALA A 538 9.97 -13.12 45.63
N ALA A 539 8.65 -13.02 45.84
CA ALA A 539 7.84 -13.96 46.61
C ALA A 539 7.83 -15.41 46.05
N THR A 540 8.11 -15.61 44.75
CA THR A 540 8.13 -16.96 44.15
C THR A 540 9.41 -17.74 44.44
N GLY A 541 10.43 -17.15 45.05
CA GLY A 541 11.70 -17.76 45.39
C GLY A 541 12.57 -18.24 44.22
N ARG A 542 12.09 -18.12 42.96
CA ARG A 542 12.76 -18.62 41.76
C ARG A 542 13.61 -17.52 41.09
N ALA A 543 14.81 -17.88 40.64
CA ALA A 543 15.66 -16.97 39.85
C ALA A 543 15.06 -16.69 38.45
N PRO A 544 15.29 -15.52 37.88
CA PRO A 544 14.93 -15.23 36.48
C PRO A 544 15.65 -16.20 35.55
N LEU A 545 14.96 -16.63 34.49
CA LEU A 545 15.53 -17.51 33.46
C LEU A 545 16.28 -16.76 32.37
N GLY A 546 16.09 -15.44 32.30
CA GLY A 546 16.56 -14.59 31.23
C GLY A 546 18.05 -14.71 30.90
N GLU A 547 18.86 -15.17 31.86
CA GLU A 547 20.30 -15.39 31.65
C GLU A 547 20.59 -16.61 30.73
N ASN A 548 19.63 -17.52 30.55
CA ASN A 548 19.80 -18.76 29.79
C ASN A 548 18.89 -18.89 28.57
N ASP A 549 17.98 -17.91 28.30
CA ASP A 549 17.10 -17.92 27.13
C ASP A 549 17.37 -16.67 26.26
N PRO A 550 17.99 -16.82 25.08
CA PRO A 550 18.31 -15.71 24.19
C PRO A 550 17.09 -14.95 23.67
N ASN A 551 15.88 -15.52 23.79
CA ASN A 551 14.63 -14.87 23.37
C ASN A 551 14.08 -13.92 24.44
N VAL A 552 14.59 -13.94 25.69
CA VAL A 552 14.15 -13.00 26.73
C VAL A 552 14.73 -11.62 26.47
N VAL A 553 13.88 -10.69 26.07
CA VAL A 553 14.25 -9.32 25.73
C VAL A 553 14.06 -8.33 26.87
N ALA A 554 13.21 -8.66 27.84
CA ALA A 554 12.93 -7.82 29.01
C ALA A 554 12.51 -8.68 30.22
N VAL A 555 12.76 -8.15 31.42
CA VAL A 555 12.29 -8.76 32.69
C VAL A 555 11.45 -7.75 33.47
N VAL A 556 10.24 -8.16 33.89
CA VAL A 556 9.41 -7.39 34.82
C VAL A 556 9.54 -8.02 36.22
N THR A 557 10.03 -7.23 37.20
CA THR A 557 10.38 -7.76 38.52
C THR A 557 10.26 -6.73 39.64
N ASP A 558 9.97 -7.19 40.85
CA ASP A 558 10.03 -6.44 42.11
C ASP A 558 11.34 -6.68 42.90
N ARG A 559 12.29 -7.46 42.32
CA ARG A 559 13.58 -7.74 42.96
C ARG A 559 14.54 -6.57 42.78
N PRO A 560 15.28 -6.19 43.85
CA PRO A 560 16.35 -5.20 43.69
C PRO A 560 17.45 -5.72 42.75
N THR A 561 18.09 -4.83 42.01
CA THR A 561 19.17 -5.14 41.07
C THR A 561 20.42 -5.61 41.81
N ALA A 562 20.64 -6.91 41.93
CA ALA A 562 21.81 -7.47 42.61
C ALA A 562 22.97 -7.84 41.65
N HIS A 563 22.77 -7.88 40.33
CA HIS A 563 23.83 -8.19 39.34
C HIS A 563 23.63 -7.45 38.02
N ALA A 564 24.73 -7.13 37.34
CA ALA A 564 24.78 -6.53 36.02
C ALA A 564 24.28 -7.52 34.95
N SER A 565 22.96 -7.57 34.76
CA SER A 565 22.35 -8.31 33.65
C SER A 565 22.30 -7.40 32.43
N SER A 566 22.64 -7.91 31.24
CA SER A 566 22.50 -7.21 29.97
C SER A 566 21.04 -7.02 29.55
N ILE A 567 20.08 -7.70 30.21
CA ILE A 567 18.66 -7.65 29.88
C ILE A 567 17.98 -6.53 30.69
N PRO A 568 17.25 -5.61 30.03
CA PRO A 568 16.52 -4.52 30.69
C PRO A 568 15.48 -5.03 31.68
N ARG A 569 15.40 -4.36 32.85
CA ARG A 569 14.46 -4.70 33.92
C ARG A 569 13.49 -3.57 34.17
N PHE A 570 12.22 -3.93 34.39
CA PHE A 570 11.10 -3.01 34.62
C PHE A 570 10.38 -3.37 35.92
N SER A 571 9.87 -2.35 36.63
CA SER A 571 9.04 -2.57 37.83
C SER A 571 7.57 -2.73 37.46
N PHE A 572 6.79 -3.47 38.24
CA PHE A 572 5.35 -3.66 38.03
C PHE A 572 4.57 -2.34 38.00
N GLU A 573 4.99 -1.31 38.72
CA GLU A 573 4.30 -0.03 38.81
C GLU A 573 4.49 0.86 37.56
N LYS A 574 5.60 0.68 36.82
CA LYS A 574 5.97 1.48 35.65
C LYS A 574 5.99 0.67 34.35
N THR A 575 5.41 -0.53 34.38
CA THR A 575 5.53 -1.49 33.29
C THR A 575 4.98 -0.97 31.95
N PRO A 576 3.77 -0.37 31.83
CA PRO A 576 3.23 -0.09 30.50
C PRO A 576 4.13 0.86 29.71
N ASP A 577 4.37 2.06 30.23
CA ASP A 577 4.99 3.13 29.46
C ASP A 577 6.49 2.90 29.18
N SER A 578 7.25 2.51 30.20
CA SER A 578 8.71 2.32 30.05
C SER A 578 9.05 1.06 29.27
N LEU A 579 8.29 -0.03 29.46
CA LEU A 579 8.47 -1.28 28.72
C LEU A 579 8.09 -1.12 27.24
N LEU A 580 6.95 -0.47 26.94
CA LEU A 580 6.53 -0.22 25.56
C LEU A 580 7.51 0.70 24.83
N LEU A 581 8.01 1.74 25.50
CA LEU A 581 9.05 2.62 24.94
C LEU A 581 10.31 1.83 24.60
N PHE A 582 10.71 0.90 25.47
CA PHE A 582 11.84 0.00 25.22
C PHE A 582 11.58 -0.94 24.04
N LEU A 583 10.42 -1.63 24.02
CA LEU A 583 10.04 -2.56 22.97
C LEU A 583 10.00 -1.89 21.59
N ARG A 584 9.58 -0.61 21.52
CA ARG A 584 9.58 0.19 20.29
C ARG A 584 10.98 0.54 19.81
N LYS A 585 11.90 0.87 20.74
CA LYS A 585 13.30 1.17 20.41
C LYS A 585 14.09 -0.08 20.10
N SER A 586 13.65 -1.23 20.56
CA SER A 586 14.22 -2.54 20.27
C SER A 586 13.68 -3.05 18.93
N ARG A 587 14.42 -3.97 18.29
CA ARG A 587 13.96 -4.62 17.04
C ARG A 587 12.73 -5.53 17.21
N VAL A 588 12.10 -5.57 18.37
CA VAL A 588 10.91 -6.39 18.66
C VAL A 588 9.70 -5.90 17.86
N PHE A 589 9.47 -4.57 17.82
CA PHE A 589 8.39 -3.95 17.04
C PHE A 589 8.87 -3.41 15.68
N ASN A 590 10.18 -3.31 15.46
CA ASN A 590 10.80 -2.95 14.19
C ASN A 590 11.86 -4.02 13.84
N PRO A 591 11.49 -5.14 13.26
CA PRO A 591 12.44 -6.14 12.77
C PRO A 591 13.10 -5.73 11.46
#